data_a88e66fc3ce66e82ab96202ac50f8816
#
_entry.id   a88e66fc3ce66e82ab96202ac50f8816
#
_cell.length_a   1.000
_cell.length_b   1.000
_cell.length_c   1.000
_cell.angle_alpha   90.00
_cell.angle_beta   90.00
_cell.angle_gamma   90.00
#
_symmetry.space_group_name_H-M   'P 1'
#
loop_
_entity.id
_entity.type
_entity.pdbx_description
1 polymer ?
#
loop_
_entity_poly.entity_id
_entity_poly.type
_entity_poly.pdbx_seq_one_letter_code
_entity_poly.pdbx_strand_id
1 'polypeptide(L)'
;SVSAEAVVIYNKQTISEQGLDDPWELYQAGEWNWDTFEKMLEQYCDPDADQWGLDGFWAEKALFLSAGVPSVQSVDGRLKTNLNDATVEKAMNFGYDLYNKGLVMDRSLFDWNEQPQFMGEGKELFYLCGAWAVQANPDTWSTKIPVENLGLAPVPSPEGSDPYQGATLDGWVLCKGAANPEGVALFADCTRLANTNDEAIAIADQKMKDDYQWTEELIAINKEINDLARQYPVVDLATGV
;
A
#
# COMPACT_ATOMS: atom_id res chain seq x y z
N SER A 1 10.28 1.84 -13.45
CA SER A 1 10.12 2.46 -12.11
C SER A 1 9.92 1.40 -11.04
N VAL A 2 10.18 1.76 -9.80
CA VAL A 2 9.83 0.98 -8.61
C VAL A 2 8.95 1.87 -7.75
N SER A 3 7.81 1.35 -7.32
CA SER A 3 6.84 2.04 -6.46
C SER A 3 6.27 1.08 -5.44
N ALA A 4 5.73 1.61 -4.33
CA ALA A 4 4.99 0.82 -3.38
C ALA A 4 3.77 0.18 -4.04
N GLU A 5 3.59 -1.12 -3.84
CA GLU A 5 2.45 -1.86 -4.38
C GLU A 5 1.17 -1.51 -3.63
N ALA A 6 1.29 -1.33 -2.32
CA ALA A 6 0.18 -0.96 -1.45
C ALA A 6 0.61 0.10 -0.43
N VAL A 7 -0.36 0.83 0.07
CA VAL A 7 -0.27 1.75 1.20
C VAL A 7 -1.41 1.44 2.16
N VAL A 8 -1.26 1.84 3.42
CA VAL A 8 -2.37 1.87 4.36
C VAL A 8 -3.12 3.18 4.15
N ILE A 9 -4.39 3.08 3.76
CA ILE A 9 -5.32 4.20 3.65
C ILE A 9 -6.16 4.22 4.92
N TYR A 10 -6.30 5.40 5.53
CA TYR A 10 -7.10 5.58 6.73
C TYR A 10 -7.81 6.93 6.77
N ASN A 11 -8.86 7.03 7.56
CA ASN A 11 -9.59 8.27 7.79
C ASN A 11 -9.08 8.92 9.08
N LYS A 12 -8.37 10.05 8.98
CA LYS A 12 -7.81 10.80 10.12
C LYS A 12 -8.89 11.18 11.15
N GLN A 13 -10.12 11.44 10.70
CA GLN A 13 -11.23 11.72 11.60
C GLN A 13 -11.58 10.48 12.45
N THR A 14 -11.69 9.31 11.85
CA THR A 14 -11.94 8.05 12.56
C THR A 14 -10.83 7.77 13.58
N ILE A 15 -9.54 7.91 13.20
CA ILE A 15 -8.41 7.78 14.11
C ILE A 15 -8.57 8.68 15.33
N SER A 16 -8.84 9.96 15.11
CA SER A 16 -9.00 10.95 16.18
C SER A 16 -10.21 10.67 17.09
N GLU A 17 -11.37 10.34 16.52
CA GLU A 17 -12.60 10.06 17.26
C GLU A 17 -12.49 8.82 18.13
N GLN A 18 -11.67 7.84 17.70
CA GLN A 18 -11.40 6.61 18.46
C GLN A 18 -10.26 6.77 19.48
N GLY A 19 -9.61 7.94 19.52
CA GLY A 19 -8.47 8.18 20.41
C GLY A 19 -7.26 7.30 20.09
N LEU A 20 -7.09 6.95 18.82
CA LEU A 20 -5.93 6.20 18.31
C LEU A 20 -4.83 7.18 17.91
N ASP A 21 -3.58 6.70 17.94
CA ASP A 21 -2.44 7.45 17.43
C ASP A 21 -2.45 7.44 15.89
N ASP A 22 -1.97 8.52 15.25
CA ASP A 22 -1.93 8.62 13.80
C ASP A 22 -0.86 7.67 13.22
N PRO A 23 -1.20 6.77 12.27
CA PRO A 23 -0.25 5.81 11.68
C PRO A 23 0.98 6.44 11.05
N TRP A 24 0.86 7.63 10.45
CA TRP A 24 2.00 8.32 9.88
C TRP A 24 2.94 8.88 10.97
N GLU A 25 2.39 9.42 12.04
CA GLU A 25 3.19 9.89 13.20
C GLU A 25 3.90 8.70 13.88
N LEU A 26 3.22 7.57 14.04
CA LEU A 26 3.82 6.33 14.55
C LEU A 26 4.96 5.83 13.66
N TYR A 27 4.80 5.91 12.33
CA TYR A 27 5.88 5.57 11.40
C TYR A 27 7.09 6.48 11.59
N GLN A 28 6.89 7.78 11.67
CA GLN A 28 7.98 8.73 11.89
C GLN A 28 8.69 8.55 13.25
N ALA A 29 7.95 8.08 14.26
CA ALA A 29 8.51 7.73 15.57
C ALA A 29 9.22 6.36 15.60
N GLY A 30 9.13 5.56 14.54
CA GLY A 30 9.67 4.19 14.48
C GLY A 30 8.84 3.17 15.27
N GLU A 31 7.59 3.50 15.55
CA GLU A 31 6.64 2.69 16.34
C GLU A 31 5.55 2.03 15.48
N TRP A 32 5.53 2.30 14.17
CA TRP A 32 4.60 1.70 13.22
C TRP A 32 5.09 0.31 12.76
N ASN A 33 4.60 -0.72 13.43
CA ASN A 33 4.94 -2.13 13.18
C ASN A 33 3.70 -3.03 13.30
N TRP A 34 3.85 -4.32 13.07
CA TRP A 34 2.75 -5.29 13.15
C TRP A 34 2.06 -5.29 14.51
N ASP A 35 2.79 -5.18 15.61
CA ASP A 35 2.24 -5.20 16.96
C ASP A 35 1.35 -3.98 17.23
N THR A 36 1.82 -2.79 16.82
CA THR A 36 1.04 -1.55 16.94
C THR A 36 -0.18 -1.58 16.03
N PHE A 37 -0.01 -2.04 14.79
CA PHE A 37 -1.11 -2.21 13.83
C PHE A 37 -2.19 -3.14 14.37
N GLU A 38 -1.82 -4.32 14.88
CA GLU A 38 -2.75 -5.28 15.46
C GLU A 38 -3.48 -4.72 16.68
N LYS A 39 -2.77 -4.04 17.60
CA LYS A 39 -3.40 -3.39 18.77
C LYS A 39 -4.43 -2.33 18.37
N MET A 40 -4.15 -1.54 17.33
CA MET A 40 -5.11 -0.56 16.83
C MET A 40 -6.35 -1.24 16.26
N LEU A 41 -6.18 -2.36 15.52
CA LEU A 41 -7.30 -3.16 15.04
C LEU A 41 -8.12 -3.74 16.20
N GLU A 42 -7.46 -4.32 17.22
CA GLU A 42 -8.12 -4.88 18.40
C GLU A 42 -8.90 -3.82 19.20
N GLN A 43 -8.42 -2.59 19.25
CA GLN A 43 -9.08 -1.49 19.94
C GLN A 43 -10.32 -1.00 19.19
N TYR A 44 -10.29 -1.02 17.86
CA TYR A 44 -11.33 -0.46 17.00
C TYR A 44 -12.41 -1.46 16.61
N CYS A 45 -12.02 -2.71 16.30
CA CYS A 45 -12.89 -3.68 15.67
C CYS A 45 -14.01 -4.14 16.60
N ASP A 46 -15.24 -3.92 16.19
CA ASP A 46 -16.46 -4.41 16.85
C ASP A 46 -17.52 -4.73 15.78
N PRO A 47 -17.53 -5.94 15.22
CA PRO A 47 -18.48 -6.33 14.16
C PRO A 47 -19.95 -6.21 14.59
N ASP A 48 -20.26 -6.34 15.88
CA ASP A 48 -21.61 -6.17 16.39
C ASP A 48 -22.07 -4.70 16.35
N ALA A 49 -21.10 -3.77 16.34
CA ALA A 49 -21.32 -2.34 16.16
C ALA A 49 -21.11 -1.86 14.71
N ASP A 50 -20.99 -2.77 13.75
CA ASP A 50 -20.66 -2.48 12.32
C ASP A 50 -19.32 -1.71 12.18
N GLN A 51 -18.33 -2.07 13.02
CA GLN A 51 -16.96 -1.53 12.99
C GLN A 51 -15.97 -2.62 12.59
N TRP A 52 -15.34 -2.45 11.42
CA TRP A 52 -14.45 -3.41 10.79
C TRP A 52 -13.00 -2.94 10.88
N GLY A 53 -12.09 -3.86 11.21
CA GLY A 53 -10.69 -3.50 11.43
C GLY A 53 -9.93 -3.28 10.12
N LEU A 54 -9.88 -4.29 9.29
CA LEU A 54 -9.04 -4.33 8.09
C LEU A 54 -9.81 -4.89 6.90
N ASP A 55 -9.73 -4.17 5.78
CA ASP A 55 -10.06 -4.68 4.44
C ASP A 55 -9.02 -4.15 3.41
N GLY A 56 -9.22 -4.41 2.14
CA GLY A 56 -8.42 -3.86 1.07
C GLY A 56 -8.09 -4.86 -0.03
N PHE A 57 -7.96 -4.35 -1.23
CA PHE A 57 -7.77 -5.16 -2.43
C PHE A 57 -6.54 -6.09 -2.36
N TRP A 58 -5.49 -5.65 -1.63
CA TRP A 58 -4.23 -6.40 -1.48
C TRP A 58 -3.79 -6.54 -0.03
N ALA A 59 -4.71 -6.51 0.94
CA ALA A 59 -4.36 -6.49 2.36
C ALA A 59 -3.47 -7.67 2.77
N GLU A 60 -3.87 -8.90 2.42
CA GLU A 60 -3.13 -10.10 2.77
C GLU A 60 -1.75 -10.14 2.13
N LYS A 61 -1.67 -9.80 0.83
CA LYS A 61 -0.42 -9.77 0.08
C LYS A 61 0.52 -8.67 0.61
N ALA A 62 -0.01 -7.49 0.89
CA ALA A 62 0.79 -6.37 1.38
C ALA A 62 1.42 -6.69 2.74
N LEU A 63 0.65 -7.23 3.68
CA LEU A 63 1.15 -7.67 4.98
C LEU A 63 2.16 -8.82 4.85
N PHE A 64 1.90 -9.77 3.96
CA PHE A 64 2.84 -10.85 3.68
C PHE A 64 4.20 -10.32 3.21
N LEU A 65 4.21 -9.41 2.22
CA LEU A 65 5.45 -8.87 1.65
C LEU A 65 6.19 -7.95 2.61
N SER A 66 5.49 -7.32 3.56
CA SER A 66 6.12 -6.45 4.56
C SER A 66 7.06 -7.20 5.53
N ALA A 67 7.01 -8.54 5.56
CA ALA A 67 7.96 -9.36 6.28
C ALA A 67 9.36 -9.41 5.64
N GLY A 68 9.52 -8.98 4.39
CA GLY A 68 10.82 -8.86 3.73
C GLY A 68 11.21 -10.04 2.84
N VAL A 69 10.40 -11.10 2.76
CA VAL A 69 10.70 -12.28 1.93
C VAL A 69 9.54 -12.58 0.99
N PRO A 70 9.75 -12.59 -0.34
CA PRO A 70 8.73 -12.95 -1.31
C PRO A 70 8.46 -14.47 -1.30
N SER A 71 7.27 -14.89 -1.72
CA SER A 71 6.96 -16.32 -1.87
C SER A 71 7.78 -16.98 -2.99
N VAL A 72 8.03 -16.24 -4.07
CA VAL A 72 8.87 -16.66 -5.21
C VAL A 72 9.83 -15.54 -5.61
N GLN A 73 11.09 -15.88 -5.77
CA GLN A 73 12.14 -14.97 -6.22
C GLN A 73 12.94 -15.56 -7.39
N SER A 74 13.68 -14.71 -8.10
CA SER A 74 14.67 -15.15 -9.10
C SER A 74 16.05 -15.20 -8.46
N VAL A 75 16.70 -16.36 -8.51
CA VAL A 75 18.10 -16.56 -8.10
C VAL A 75 18.86 -17.13 -9.28
N ASP A 76 19.88 -16.43 -9.74
CA ASP A 76 20.69 -16.82 -10.91
C ASP A 76 19.85 -17.14 -12.17
N GLY A 77 18.80 -16.35 -12.39
CA GLY A 77 17.88 -16.50 -13.52
C GLY A 77 16.91 -17.70 -13.41
N ARG A 78 16.80 -18.30 -12.24
CA ARG A 78 15.85 -19.39 -11.95
C ARG A 78 14.87 -18.99 -10.87
N LEU A 79 13.62 -19.38 -11.04
CA LEU A 79 12.60 -19.18 -10.00
C LEU A 79 12.87 -20.15 -8.83
N LYS A 80 12.83 -19.60 -7.63
CA LYS A 80 12.97 -20.33 -6.36
C LYS A 80 11.81 -19.94 -5.45
N THR A 81 11.14 -20.94 -4.89
CA THR A 81 10.12 -20.74 -3.86
C THR A 81 10.77 -20.59 -2.47
N ASN A 82 10.18 -19.72 -1.65
CA ASN A 82 10.55 -19.49 -0.26
C ASN A 82 9.49 -19.98 0.74
N LEU A 83 8.52 -20.80 0.31
CA LEU A 83 7.42 -21.26 1.17
C LEU A 83 7.86 -22.01 2.44
N ASN A 84 9.10 -22.50 2.48
CA ASN A 84 9.68 -23.14 3.68
C ASN A 84 10.57 -22.17 4.49
N ASP A 85 10.59 -20.89 4.17
CA ASP A 85 11.33 -19.89 4.94
C ASP A 85 10.56 -19.50 6.20
N ALA A 86 11.24 -19.42 7.33
CA ALA A 86 10.62 -19.10 8.63
C ALA A 86 9.96 -17.69 8.63
N THR A 87 10.50 -16.75 7.85
CA THR A 87 9.92 -15.42 7.71
C THR A 87 8.59 -15.48 6.95
N VAL A 88 8.52 -16.33 5.91
CA VAL A 88 7.28 -16.58 5.16
C VAL A 88 6.23 -17.22 6.07
N GLU A 89 6.62 -18.23 6.85
CA GLU A 89 5.74 -18.87 7.84
C GLU A 89 5.23 -17.83 8.87
N LYS A 90 6.10 -16.98 9.40
CA LYS A 90 5.72 -15.90 10.32
C LYS A 90 4.71 -14.94 9.69
N ALA A 91 4.92 -14.55 8.45
CA ALA A 91 4.01 -13.63 7.73
C ALA A 91 2.63 -14.26 7.49
N MET A 92 2.59 -15.54 7.10
CA MET A 92 1.34 -16.28 6.93
C MET A 92 0.59 -16.44 8.23
N ASN A 93 1.29 -16.74 9.33
CA ASN A 93 0.69 -16.87 10.64
C ASN A 93 0.13 -15.53 11.13
N PHE A 94 0.82 -14.41 10.90
CA PHE A 94 0.32 -13.08 11.26
C PHE A 94 -1.02 -12.79 10.56
N GLY A 95 -1.11 -12.97 9.25
CA GLY A 95 -2.37 -12.79 8.51
C GLY A 95 -3.48 -13.74 8.99
N TYR A 96 -3.13 -15.00 9.27
CA TYR A 96 -4.07 -15.99 9.79
C TYR A 96 -4.59 -15.63 11.19
N ASP A 97 -3.72 -15.10 12.06
CA ASP A 97 -4.08 -14.69 13.42
C ASP A 97 -5.01 -13.46 13.39
N LEU A 98 -4.75 -12.48 12.53
CA LEU A 98 -5.67 -11.33 12.33
C LEU A 98 -7.06 -11.81 11.91
N TYR A 99 -7.13 -12.77 10.99
CA TYR A 99 -8.39 -13.34 10.54
C TYR A 99 -9.11 -14.11 11.67
N ASN A 100 -8.41 -14.98 12.39
CA ASN A 100 -8.99 -15.75 13.49
C ASN A 100 -9.46 -14.90 14.68
N LYS A 101 -8.82 -13.77 14.90
CA LYS A 101 -9.24 -12.79 15.91
C LYS A 101 -10.45 -11.95 15.47
N GLY A 102 -10.92 -12.13 14.21
CA GLY A 102 -12.02 -11.34 13.65
C GLY A 102 -11.65 -9.88 13.36
N LEU A 103 -10.36 -9.59 13.16
CA LEU A 103 -9.86 -8.24 12.90
C LEU A 103 -9.88 -7.87 11.41
N VAL A 104 -10.09 -8.86 10.55
CA VAL A 104 -10.26 -8.69 9.10
C VAL A 104 -11.74 -8.76 8.76
N MET A 105 -12.19 -7.90 7.86
CA MET A 105 -13.58 -7.86 7.42
C MET A 105 -14.01 -9.24 6.88
N ASP A 106 -15.12 -9.75 7.38
CA ASP A 106 -15.72 -10.97 6.83
C ASP A 106 -16.48 -10.64 5.54
N ARG A 107 -15.78 -10.71 4.42
CA ARG A 107 -16.36 -10.45 3.08
C ARG A 107 -17.50 -11.39 2.71
N SER A 108 -17.65 -12.54 3.38
CA SER A 108 -18.79 -13.44 3.13
C SER A 108 -20.14 -12.78 3.46
N LEU A 109 -20.15 -11.78 4.31
CA LEU A 109 -21.32 -10.96 4.64
C LEU A 109 -21.67 -9.94 3.53
N PHE A 110 -20.77 -9.73 2.57
CA PHE A 110 -20.85 -8.70 1.53
C PHE A 110 -20.68 -9.28 0.11
N ASP A 111 -21.17 -10.49 -0.12
CA ASP A 111 -21.06 -11.21 -1.40
C ASP A 111 -19.60 -11.33 -1.90
N TRP A 112 -18.63 -11.44 -0.98
CA TRP A 112 -17.18 -11.50 -1.21
C TRP A 112 -16.59 -10.22 -1.82
N ASN A 113 -17.31 -9.11 -1.77
CA ASN A 113 -16.82 -7.83 -2.22
C ASN A 113 -16.22 -7.01 -1.07
N GLU A 114 -15.21 -6.22 -1.41
CA GLU A 114 -14.66 -5.18 -0.53
C GLU A 114 -15.69 -4.07 -0.31
N GLN A 115 -15.55 -3.38 0.81
CA GLN A 115 -16.45 -2.29 1.19
C GLN A 115 -15.68 -0.97 1.38
N PRO A 116 -14.92 -0.47 0.38
CA PRO A 116 -14.07 0.70 0.55
C PRO A 116 -14.81 1.95 1.03
N GLN A 117 -16.11 2.09 0.75
CA GLN A 117 -16.92 3.20 1.22
C GLN A 117 -17.06 3.26 2.74
N PHE A 118 -16.85 2.15 3.44
CA PHE A 118 -16.89 2.11 4.91
C PHE A 118 -15.81 2.98 5.54
N MET A 119 -14.72 3.24 4.84
CA MET A 119 -13.69 4.18 5.27
C MET A 119 -14.26 5.60 5.47
N GLY A 120 -15.02 6.10 4.51
CA GLY A 120 -15.67 7.41 4.59
C GLY A 120 -16.83 7.47 5.59
N GLU A 121 -17.46 6.31 5.88
CA GLU A 121 -18.52 6.18 6.86
C GLU A 121 -18.01 6.02 8.30
N GLY A 122 -16.69 5.92 8.50
CA GLY A 122 -16.08 5.67 9.81
C GLY A 122 -16.36 4.27 10.36
N LYS A 123 -16.60 3.30 9.46
CA LYS A 123 -16.91 1.90 9.79
C LYS A 123 -15.77 0.94 9.53
N GLU A 124 -14.68 1.41 9.00
CA GLU A 124 -13.47 0.64 8.72
C GLU A 124 -12.24 1.44 9.14
N LEU A 125 -11.28 0.77 9.81
CA LEU A 125 -10.10 1.45 10.32
C LEU A 125 -9.01 1.58 9.26
N PHE A 126 -8.66 0.47 8.59
CA PHE A 126 -7.58 0.42 7.61
C PHE A 126 -8.01 -0.27 6.32
N TYR A 127 -7.72 0.38 5.20
CA TYR A 127 -7.89 -0.18 3.86
C TYR A 127 -6.54 -0.25 3.15
N LEU A 128 -6.06 -1.46 2.86
CA LEU A 128 -4.79 -1.68 2.20
C LEU A 128 -4.98 -1.86 0.70
N CYS A 129 -4.52 -0.88 -0.05
CA CYS A 129 -4.63 -0.85 -1.51
C CYS A 129 -3.49 -0.03 -2.11
N GLY A 130 -3.33 -0.08 -3.43
CA GLY A 130 -2.43 0.86 -4.11
C GLY A 130 -2.90 2.30 -3.94
N ALA A 131 -1.96 3.25 -3.86
CA ALA A 131 -2.26 4.67 -3.74
C ALA A 131 -3.15 5.20 -4.89
N TRP A 132 -3.21 4.48 -6.00
CA TRP A 132 -4.09 4.78 -7.14
C TRP A 132 -5.58 4.88 -6.76
N ALA A 133 -6.02 4.21 -5.68
CA ALA A 133 -7.40 4.28 -5.18
C ALA A 133 -7.82 5.70 -4.76
N VAL A 134 -6.86 6.56 -4.44
CA VAL A 134 -7.04 7.96 -4.03
C VAL A 134 -6.26 8.94 -4.91
N GLN A 135 -5.70 8.48 -6.05
CA GLN A 135 -5.03 9.28 -7.07
C GLN A 135 -5.99 9.63 -8.22
N ALA A 136 -7.11 10.24 -7.88
CA ALA A 136 -8.16 10.68 -8.81
C ALA A 136 -8.92 11.86 -8.20
N ASN A 137 -9.91 12.40 -8.91
CA ASN A 137 -10.82 13.37 -8.31
C ASN A 137 -11.50 12.78 -7.06
N PRO A 138 -11.44 13.45 -5.89
CA PRO A 138 -11.98 12.94 -4.63
C PRO A 138 -13.45 12.50 -4.70
N ASP A 139 -14.28 13.16 -5.50
CA ASP A 139 -15.69 12.79 -5.69
C ASP A 139 -15.85 11.37 -6.27
N THR A 140 -14.81 10.83 -6.92
CA THR A 140 -14.81 9.51 -7.56
C THR A 140 -14.20 8.43 -6.70
N TRP A 141 -13.59 8.75 -5.55
CA TRP A 141 -12.97 7.76 -4.67
C TRP A 141 -13.99 6.77 -4.14
N SER A 142 -13.68 5.49 -4.25
CA SER A 142 -14.51 4.43 -3.66
C SER A 142 -14.54 4.48 -2.14
N THR A 143 -13.46 4.93 -1.52
CA THR A 143 -13.31 5.06 -0.06
C THR A 143 -14.21 6.11 0.57
N LYS A 144 -14.69 7.08 -0.21
CA LYS A 144 -15.55 8.18 0.28
C LYS A 144 -14.96 9.00 1.45
N ILE A 145 -13.67 8.91 1.68
CA ILE A 145 -12.99 9.74 2.68
C ILE A 145 -12.97 11.18 2.17
N PRO A 146 -13.39 12.19 2.95
CA PRO A 146 -13.13 13.59 2.62
C PRO A 146 -11.62 13.84 2.47
N VAL A 147 -11.20 14.60 1.44
CA VAL A 147 -9.78 14.76 1.13
C VAL A 147 -8.97 15.31 2.31
N GLU A 148 -9.56 16.21 3.11
CA GLU A 148 -8.96 16.77 4.31
C GLU A 148 -8.72 15.74 5.42
N ASN A 149 -9.43 14.61 5.38
CA ASN A 149 -9.32 13.52 6.35
C ASN A 149 -8.52 12.32 5.80
N LEU A 150 -8.05 12.39 4.55
CA LEU A 150 -7.25 11.31 3.98
C LEU A 150 -5.91 11.18 4.71
N GLY A 151 -5.63 10.00 5.22
CA GLY A 151 -4.34 9.59 5.76
C GLY A 151 -3.72 8.47 4.92
N LEU A 152 -2.40 8.51 4.79
CA LEU A 152 -1.59 7.46 4.15
C LEU A 152 -0.44 7.09 5.08
N ALA A 153 -0.16 5.80 5.16
CA ALA A 153 1.03 5.29 5.84
C ALA A 153 1.64 4.12 5.05
N PRO A 154 2.93 3.80 5.24
CA PRO A 154 3.50 2.58 4.66
C PRO A 154 2.86 1.34 5.29
N VAL A 155 2.92 0.21 4.60
CA VAL A 155 2.48 -1.07 5.18
C VAL A 155 3.40 -1.38 6.36
N PRO A 156 2.85 -1.71 7.57
CA PRO A 156 3.68 -1.98 8.74
C PRO A 156 4.49 -3.26 8.56
N SER A 157 5.71 -3.27 9.08
CA SER A 157 6.62 -4.43 9.06
C SER A 157 6.71 -5.07 10.45
N PRO A 158 7.26 -6.30 10.58
CA PRO A 158 7.49 -6.90 11.88
C PRO A 158 8.34 -6.02 12.78
N GLU A 159 8.09 -6.03 14.10
CA GLU A 159 8.91 -5.29 15.06
C GLU A 159 10.39 -5.66 14.95
N GLY A 160 11.26 -4.64 14.93
CA GLY A 160 12.72 -4.79 14.85
C GLY A 160 13.25 -5.20 13.47
N SER A 161 12.40 -5.33 12.44
CA SER A 161 12.84 -5.52 11.06
C SER A 161 13.06 -4.19 10.34
N ASP A 162 13.73 -4.24 9.18
CA ASP A 162 13.69 -3.14 8.23
C ASP A 162 12.24 -2.94 7.73
N PRO A 163 11.86 -1.70 7.34
CA PRO A 163 10.50 -1.38 6.91
C PRO A 163 10.25 -1.82 5.45
N TYR A 164 10.28 -3.11 5.22
CA TYR A 164 10.07 -3.71 3.90
C TYR A 164 8.70 -3.37 3.30
N GLN A 165 8.67 -3.12 2.00
CA GLN A 165 7.44 -2.83 1.26
C GLN A 165 7.30 -3.76 0.06
N GLY A 166 6.11 -4.29 -0.15
CA GLY A 166 5.76 -4.86 -1.44
C GLY A 166 5.98 -3.82 -2.54
N ALA A 167 6.73 -4.19 -3.57
CA ALA A 167 7.12 -3.27 -4.61
C ALA A 167 6.69 -3.76 -6.00
N THR A 168 6.08 -2.85 -6.76
CA THR A 168 5.80 -3.04 -8.18
C THR A 168 7.00 -2.59 -9.00
N LEU A 169 7.43 -3.45 -9.91
CA LEU A 169 8.47 -3.16 -10.90
C LEU A 169 7.85 -2.96 -12.28
N ASP A 170 7.75 -1.71 -12.71
CA ASP A 170 7.26 -1.36 -14.04
C ASP A 170 8.41 -1.09 -15.00
N GLY A 171 8.29 -1.62 -16.19
CA GLY A 171 9.28 -1.46 -17.25
C GLY A 171 8.66 -1.49 -18.64
N TRP A 172 9.41 -0.96 -19.60
CA TRP A 172 9.07 -1.02 -21.01
C TRP A 172 9.77 -2.18 -21.67
N VAL A 173 9.06 -2.92 -22.49
CA VAL A 173 9.62 -3.98 -23.31
C VAL A 173 9.45 -3.66 -24.79
N LEU A 174 10.50 -3.89 -25.57
CA LEU A 174 10.43 -3.76 -27.01
C LEU A 174 9.89 -5.05 -27.63
N CYS A 175 8.73 -4.97 -28.29
CA CYS A 175 8.16 -6.11 -28.98
C CYS A 175 9.06 -6.52 -30.17
N LYS A 176 9.23 -7.82 -30.37
CA LYS A 176 9.96 -8.34 -31.53
C LYS A 176 9.25 -7.89 -32.82
N GLY A 177 10.02 -7.26 -33.73
CA GLY A 177 9.50 -6.73 -34.98
C GLY A 177 8.87 -5.34 -34.89
N ALA A 178 9.09 -4.61 -33.79
CA ALA A 178 8.66 -3.22 -33.69
C ALA A 178 9.22 -2.39 -34.86
N ALA A 179 8.36 -1.60 -35.51
CA ALA A 179 8.73 -0.83 -36.70
C ALA A 179 9.67 0.36 -36.39
N ASN A 180 9.68 0.84 -35.14
CA ASN A 180 10.49 1.99 -34.71
C ASN A 180 11.12 1.75 -33.32
N PRO A 181 12.19 0.91 -33.23
CA PRO A 181 12.86 0.63 -31.96
C PRO A 181 13.53 1.86 -31.35
N GLU A 182 14.04 2.77 -32.16
CA GLU A 182 14.70 4.01 -31.71
C GLU A 182 13.67 4.96 -31.06
N GLY A 183 12.47 5.04 -31.63
CA GLY A 183 11.37 5.83 -31.03
C GLY A 183 10.91 5.27 -29.68
N VAL A 184 10.90 3.94 -29.51
CA VAL A 184 10.59 3.31 -28.21
C VAL A 184 11.67 3.62 -27.18
N ALA A 185 12.95 3.55 -27.56
CA ALA A 185 14.05 3.90 -26.67
C ALA A 185 13.99 5.39 -26.26
N LEU A 186 13.72 6.30 -27.20
CA LEU A 186 13.56 7.72 -26.92
C LEU A 186 12.36 7.98 -25.98
N PHE A 187 11.24 7.30 -26.18
CA PHE A 187 10.08 7.40 -25.30
C PHE A 187 10.41 6.96 -23.86
N ALA A 188 11.10 5.83 -23.71
CA ALA A 188 11.55 5.34 -22.40
C ALA A 188 12.51 6.34 -21.72
N ASP A 189 13.41 6.96 -22.47
CA ASP A 189 14.31 8.01 -21.96
C ASP A 189 13.55 9.28 -21.55
N CYS A 190 12.57 9.71 -22.32
CA CYS A 190 11.70 10.83 -21.96
C CYS A 190 10.93 10.55 -20.68
N THR A 191 10.41 9.31 -20.51
CA THR A 191 9.73 8.89 -19.28
C THR A 191 10.69 8.92 -18.08
N ARG A 192 11.92 8.44 -18.24
CA ARG A 192 12.95 8.50 -17.20
C ARG A 192 13.26 9.94 -16.81
N LEU A 193 13.45 10.83 -17.79
CA LEU A 193 13.72 12.24 -17.55
C LEU A 193 12.55 12.94 -16.82
N ALA A 194 11.31 12.62 -17.18
CA ALA A 194 10.13 13.16 -16.50
C ALA A 194 10.09 12.80 -15.00
N ASN A 195 10.65 11.64 -14.63
CA ASN A 195 10.72 11.18 -13.24
C ASN A 195 11.98 11.63 -12.48
N THR A 196 12.92 12.29 -13.14
CA THR A 196 14.21 12.71 -12.54
C THR A 196 14.51 14.20 -12.72
N ASN A 197 13.72 14.91 -13.48
CA ASN A 197 13.88 16.34 -13.70
C ASN A 197 13.01 17.14 -12.73
N ASP A 198 13.59 18.08 -11.98
CA ASP A 198 12.91 18.83 -10.93
C ASP A 198 11.67 19.61 -11.45
N GLU A 199 11.76 20.20 -12.65
CA GLU A 199 10.64 20.92 -13.26
C GLU A 199 9.49 19.99 -13.62
N ALA A 200 9.79 18.81 -14.17
CA ALA A 200 8.78 17.81 -14.49
C ALA A 200 8.13 17.23 -13.22
N ILE A 201 8.91 17.03 -12.16
CA ILE A 201 8.40 16.61 -10.84
C ILE A 201 7.47 17.67 -10.28
N ALA A 202 7.86 18.96 -10.33
CA ALA A 202 7.03 20.05 -9.85
C ALA A 202 5.68 20.15 -10.62
N ILE A 203 5.70 19.89 -11.92
CA ILE A 203 4.48 19.82 -12.75
C ILE A 203 3.59 18.65 -12.30
N ALA A 204 4.18 17.49 -12.04
CA ALA A 204 3.45 16.31 -11.56
C ALA A 204 2.84 16.55 -10.17
N ASP A 205 3.57 17.19 -9.26
CA ASP A 205 3.07 17.58 -7.95
C ASP A 205 1.91 18.57 -8.04
N GLN A 206 2.03 19.57 -8.94
CA GLN A 206 0.95 20.54 -9.17
C GLN A 206 -0.31 19.84 -9.71
N LYS A 207 -0.14 18.87 -10.60
CA LYS A 207 -1.25 18.07 -11.10
C LYS A 207 -1.95 17.27 -9.99
N MET A 208 -1.20 16.70 -9.02
CA MET A 208 -1.80 16.05 -7.87
C MET A 208 -2.65 17.02 -7.04
N LYS A 209 -2.20 18.26 -6.88
CA LYS A 209 -2.98 19.31 -6.18
C LYS A 209 -4.24 19.68 -6.97
N ASP A 210 -4.14 19.84 -8.27
CA ASP A 210 -5.24 20.29 -9.12
C ASP A 210 -6.29 19.19 -9.35
N ASP A 211 -5.85 17.97 -9.66
CA ASP A 211 -6.72 16.85 -10.06
C ASP A 211 -7.20 16.03 -8.84
N TYR A 212 -6.33 15.82 -7.82
CA TYR A 212 -6.62 14.97 -6.66
C TYR A 212 -6.93 15.78 -5.41
N GLN A 213 -6.76 17.10 -5.45
CA GLN A 213 -6.89 18.02 -4.31
C GLN A 213 -5.95 17.63 -3.13
N TRP A 214 -4.86 16.93 -3.43
CA TRP A 214 -3.90 16.54 -2.43
C TRP A 214 -3.14 17.74 -1.87
N THR A 215 -2.92 17.73 -0.55
CA THR A 215 -2.08 18.70 0.13
C THR A 215 -0.59 18.44 -0.16
N GLU A 216 0.27 19.43 0.10
CA GLU A 216 1.73 19.23 0.03
C GLU A 216 2.20 18.12 0.97
N GLU A 217 1.58 18.00 2.14
CA GLU A 217 1.85 16.95 3.11
C GLU A 217 1.55 15.56 2.54
N LEU A 218 0.37 15.34 1.95
CA LEU A 218 0.02 14.05 1.33
C LEU A 218 0.95 13.68 0.18
N ILE A 219 1.35 14.66 -0.64
CA ILE A 219 2.32 14.45 -1.72
C ILE A 219 3.67 14.03 -1.14
N ALA A 220 4.13 14.68 -0.07
CA ALA A 220 5.38 14.34 0.59
C ALA A 220 5.33 12.94 1.22
N ILE A 221 4.25 12.60 1.91
CA ILE A 221 4.01 11.27 2.48
C ILE A 221 4.05 10.20 1.39
N ASN A 222 3.33 10.38 0.29
CA ASN A 222 3.32 9.42 -0.82
C ASN A 222 4.71 9.24 -1.46
N LYS A 223 5.49 10.32 -1.57
CA LYS A 223 6.88 10.24 -2.05
C LYS A 223 7.74 9.43 -1.10
N GLU A 224 7.65 9.68 0.20
CA GLU A 224 8.43 8.98 1.20
C GLU A 224 8.09 7.48 1.22
N ILE A 225 6.81 7.10 1.13
CA ILE A 225 6.40 5.69 1.01
C ILE A 225 7.00 5.03 -0.25
N ASN A 226 7.01 5.74 -1.38
CA ASN A 226 7.63 5.22 -2.60
C ASN A 226 9.16 5.13 -2.50
N ASP A 227 9.81 6.07 -1.80
CA ASP A 227 11.24 6.00 -1.53
C ASP A 227 11.58 4.83 -0.61
N LEU A 228 10.75 4.57 0.40
CA LEU A 228 10.85 3.41 1.26
C LEU A 228 10.77 2.10 0.44
N ALA A 229 9.79 1.99 -0.48
CA ALA A 229 9.66 0.85 -1.37
C ALA A 229 10.86 0.68 -2.33
N ARG A 230 11.57 1.75 -2.67
CA ARG A 230 12.83 1.68 -3.45
C ARG A 230 14.01 1.23 -2.60
N GLN A 231 14.02 1.61 -1.32
CA GLN A 231 15.10 1.29 -0.39
C GLN A 231 14.98 -0.15 0.15
N TYR A 232 13.77 -0.60 0.43
CA TYR A 232 13.47 -1.92 1.02
C TYR A 232 12.44 -2.68 0.17
N PRO A 233 12.71 -2.92 -1.13
CA PRO A 233 11.73 -3.53 -2.02
C PRO A 233 11.59 -5.02 -1.80
N VAL A 234 10.37 -5.52 -1.77
CA VAL A 234 10.05 -6.94 -1.87
C VAL A 234 9.23 -7.17 -3.13
N VAL A 235 9.83 -7.79 -4.13
CA VAL A 235 9.17 -8.12 -5.40
C VAL A 235 8.86 -9.62 -5.41
N ASP A 236 7.60 -9.97 -5.41
CA ASP A 236 7.16 -11.35 -5.51
C ASP A 236 6.86 -11.72 -6.96
N LEU A 237 7.54 -12.76 -7.46
CA LEU A 237 7.38 -13.24 -8.81
C LEU A 237 6.25 -14.29 -8.95
N ALA A 238 5.54 -14.64 -7.88
CA ALA A 238 4.35 -15.48 -7.94
C ALA A 238 3.12 -14.75 -8.45
N THR A 239 3.14 -13.41 -8.51
CA THR A 239 2.00 -12.61 -8.93
C THR A 239 1.87 -12.62 -10.44
N GLY A 240 0.78 -13.21 -10.93
CA GLY A 240 0.48 -13.33 -12.36
C GLY A 240 0.66 -14.75 -12.91
N VAL A 241 0.84 -15.73 -12.04
CA VAL A 241 0.82 -17.15 -12.39
C VAL A 241 -0.56 -17.74 -12.08
#